data_0bf135c14580b1478cd1409085f32e84
#
_entry.id   0bf135c14580b1478cd1409085f32e84
#
_cell.length_a   1.000
_cell.length_b   1.000
_cell.length_c   1.000
_cell.angle_alpha   90.00
_cell.angle_beta   90.00
_cell.angle_gamma   90.00
#
_symmetry.space_group_name_H-M   'P 1'
#
loop_
_entity.id
_entity.type
_entity.pdbx_description
1 polymer ?
#
loop_
_entity_poly.entity_id
_entity_poly.type
_entity_poly.pdbx_seq_one_letter_code
_entity_poly.pdbx_strand_id
1 'polypeptide(L)'
;MSVQWFAWSSGSWLPQTEVGLSLSDLGVLQGASVVERLRTANASLIDLAAHRERFESACRQLGIELPASWSLEELSTECLQRHFEMLEEEELAIVWMATPGVAGKPTLLVHAQPLPWARIASLTSVGQELVVSDAQSVPAECWSPQIKTRSRLQYYLADRQAREQTGNELAAGLLPNADEGLTETSAANILLLHDGKLLSPPPDSILQGVSLRRSLRLAESMGLRVSYEHISCDMTLQADELLLTGTTSCLWFASRLECRGRCQNYASGETGSLFHRLSQAWREDLELDYIEQAVRNAAI
;
A
#
# COMPACT_ATOMS: atom_id res chain seq x y z
N MET A 1 11.00 0.31 -29.47
CA MET A 1 10.38 -1.04 -29.25
C MET A 1 9.70 -0.98 -27.91
N SER A 2 8.46 -1.41 -27.75
CA SER A 2 7.80 -1.46 -26.43
C SER A 2 8.53 -2.50 -25.57
N VAL A 3 8.86 -2.13 -24.34
CA VAL A 3 9.50 -3.03 -23.38
C VAL A 3 8.54 -4.17 -23.08
N GLN A 4 9.03 -5.41 -23.16
CA GLN A 4 8.22 -6.58 -22.87
C GLN A 4 8.36 -6.95 -21.39
N TRP A 5 7.27 -6.89 -20.65
CA TRP A 5 7.18 -7.29 -19.26
C TRP A 5 6.92 -8.80 -19.13
N PHE A 6 7.57 -9.43 -18.17
CA PHE A 6 7.39 -10.85 -17.88
C PHE A 6 6.78 -11.06 -16.49
N ALA A 7 6.09 -12.18 -16.34
CA ALA A 7 5.63 -12.69 -15.06
C ALA A 7 5.92 -14.18 -14.95
N TRP A 8 6.27 -14.60 -13.76
CA TRP A 8 6.30 -16.02 -13.42
C TRP A 8 4.89 -16.48 -13.05
N SER A 9 4.42 -17.55 -13.70
CA SER A 9 3.10 -18.11 -13.48
C SER A 9 3.22 -19.60 -13.22
N SER A 10 3.11 -19.98 -11.94
CA SER A 10 3.02 -21.39 -11.46
C SER A 10 4.00 -22.36 -12.12
N GLY A 11 5.25 -21.96 -12.32
CA GLY A 11 6.31 -22.83 -12.86
C GLY A 11 6.98 -22.33 -14.14
N SER A 12 6.49 -21.25 -14.76
CA SER A 12 7.03 -20.73 -16.02
C SER A 12 7.04 -19.21 -16.09
N TRP A 13 8.06 -18.64 -16.73
CA TRP A 13 8.09 -17.24 -17.12
C TRP A 13 7.35 -17.02 -18.43
N LEU A 14 6.39 -16.13 -18.45
CA LEU A 14 5.56 -15.76 -19.59
C LEU A 14 5.56 -14.25 -19.79
N PRO A 15 5.35 -13.76 -21.03
CA PRO A 15 4.97 -12.37 -21.23
C PRO A 15 3.74 -12.02 -20.38
N GLN A 16 3.74 -10.85 -19.71
CA GLN A 16 2.60 -10.47 -18.85
C GLN A 16 1.27 -10.43 -19.61
N THR A 17 1.31 -10.12 -20.90
CA THR A 17 0.13 -10.13 -21.79
C THR A 17 -0.45 -11.52 -22.06
N GLU A 18 0.30 -12.57 -21.79
CA GLU A 18 -0.11 -13.98 -21.97
C GLU A 18 -0.54 -14.63 -20.66
N VAL A 19 -0.32 -13.96 -19.52
CA VAL A 19 -0.72 -14.48 -18.21
C VAL A 19 -2.21 -14.32 -18.02
N GLY A 20 -2.86 -15.43 -17.64
CA GLY A 20 -4.29 -15.47 -17.32
C GLY A 20 -4.59 -16.41 -16.17
N LEU A 21 -5.74 -16.20 -15.54
CA LEU A 21 -6.32 -17.12 -14.59
C LEU A 21 -7.45 -17.89 -15.24
N SER A 22 -7.57 -19.16 -14.89
CA SER A 22 -8.72 -19.97 -15.30
C SER A 22 -10.01 -19.36 -14.77
N LEU A 23 -11.10 -19.40 -15.54
CA LEU A 23 -12.42 -19.02 -15.05
C LEU A 23 -12.91 -19.89 -13.89
N SER A 24 -12.31 -21.08 -13.70
CA SER A 24 -12.58 -21.99 -12.58
C SER A 24 -11.65 -21.77 -11.39
N ASP A 25 -10.72 -20.82 -11.46
CA ASP A 25 -9.86 -20.46 -10.33
C ASP A 25 -10.69 -19.76 -9.23
N LEU A 26 -10.54 -20.19 -7.98
CA LEU A 26 -11.28 -19.60 -6.87
C LEU A 26 -10.95 -18.12 -6.63
N GLY A 27 -9.78 -17.67 -7.08
CA GLY A 27 -9.43 -16.26 -7.14
C GLY A 27 -10.34 -15.46 -8.08
N VAL A 28 -10.82 -16.08 -9.16
CA VAL A 28 -11.79 -15.49 -10.11
C VAL A 28 -13.22 -15.68 -9.62
N LEU A 29 -13.60 -16.90 -9.25
CA LEU A 29 -15.00 -17.23 -8.89
C LEU A 29 -15.43 -16.58 -7.57
N GLN A 30 -14.55 -16.45 -6.60
CA GLN A 30 -14.87 -16.03 -5.23
C GLN A 30 -14.02 -14.85 -4.73
N GLY A 31 -13.08 -14.37 -5.54
CA GLY A 31 -12.14 -13.34 -5.10
C GLY A 31 -11.12 -13.84 -4.05
N ALA A 32 -11.03 -15.17 -3.83
CA ALA A 32 -10.12 -15.77 -2.85
C ALA A 32 -8.67 -15.62 -3.31
N SER A 33 -8.01 -14.57 -2.82
CA SER A 33 -6.64 -14.26 -3.24
C SER A 33 -5.84 -13.60 -2.12
N VAL A 34 -4.56 -13.86 -2.10
CA VAL A 34 -3.58 -13.11 -1.30
C VAL A 34 -2.70 -12.32 -2.26
N VAL A 35 -2.41 -11.08 -1.93
CA VAL A 35 -1.52 -10.24 -2.73
C VAL A 35 -0.50 -9.54 -1.85
N GLU A 36 0.73 -9.46 -2.33
CA GLU A 36 1.75 -8.59 -1.76
C GLU A 36 2.33 -7.66 -2.82
N ARG A 37 2.76 -6.49 -2.38
CA ARG A 37 3.49 -5.54 -3.20
C ARG A 37 4.71 -5.07 -2.43
N LEU A 38 5.86 -5.28 -3.04
CA LEU A 38 7.15 -4.81 -2.57
C LEU A 38 7.64 -3.71 -3.52
N ARG A 39 8.56 -2.89 -3.05
CA ARG A 39 9.32 -2.01 -3.95
C ARG A 39 10.80 -2.16 -3.66
N THR A 40 11.63 -1.77 -4.63
CA THR A 40 13.06 -1.66 -4.42
C THR A 40 13.45 -0.27 -3.88
N ALA A 41 14.58 -0.22 -3.21
CA ALA A 41 15.40 0.95 -2.95
C ALA A 41 16.86 0.52 -3.12
N ASN A 42 17.65 1.28 -3.87
CA ASN A 42 19.03 0.93 -4.20
C ASN A 42 19.13 -0.51 -4.79
N ALA A 43 18.23 -0.81 -5.75
CA ALA A 43 18.09 -2.11 -6.42
C ALA A 43 17.81 -3.31 -5.48
N SER A 44 17.49 -3.08 -4.20
CA SER A 44 17.21 -4.11 -3.22
C SER A 44 15.75 -4.03 -2.72
N LEU A 45 15.10 -5.17 -2.49
CA LEU A 45 13.72 -5.21 -1.99
C LEU A 45 13.65 -4.73 -0.54
N ILE A 46 12.83 -3.71 -0.30
CA ILE A 46 12.60 -3.16 1.04
C ILE A 46 11.78 -4.15 1.86
N ASP A 47 12.24 -4.45 3.10
CA ASP A 47 11.50 -5.26 4.08
C ASP A 47 11.00 -6.62 3.55
N LEU A 48 11.75 -7.26 2.67
CA LEU A 48 11.38 -8.54 2.03
C LEU A 48 10.89 -9.59 3.05
N ALA A 49 11.59 -9.76 4.17
CA ALA A 49 11.23 -10.74 5.19
C ALA A 49 9.83 -10.45 5.80
N ALA A 50 9.53 -9.18 6.07
CA ALA A 50 8.24 -8.78 6.65
C ALA A 50 7.09 -8.95 5.65
N HIS A 51 7.31 -8.66 4.37
CA HIS A 51 6.34 -8.91 3.31
C HIS A 51 6.09 -10.41 3.12
N ARG A 52 7.15 -11.23 3.14
CA ARG A 52 7.04 -12.69 3.04
C ARG A 52 6.24 -13.27 4.20
N GLU A 53 6.57 -12.91 5.43
CA GLU A 53 5.87 -13.38 6.62
C GLU A 53 4.36 -13.10 6.53
N ARG A 54 3.98 -11.86 6.14
CA ARG A 54 2.58 -11.47 5.99
C ARG A 54 1.89 -12.23 4.87
N PHE A 55 2.53 -12.40 3.71
CA PHE A 55 2.00 -13.15 2.58
C PHE A 55 1.77 -14.62 2.93
N GLU A 56 2.77 -15.29 3.50
CA GLU A 56 2.67 -16.68 3.91
C GLU A 56 1.62 -16.89 5.01
N SER A 57 1.53 -15.95 5.97
CA SER A 57 0.49 -15.98 7.00
C SER A 57 -0.91 -15.87 6.40
N ALA A 58 -1.11 -14.96 5.44
CA ALA A 58 -2.39 -14.82 4.75
C ALA A 58 -2.71 -16.03 3.87
N CYS A 59 -1.72 -16.62 3.19
CA CYS A 59 -1.90 -17.88 2.45
C CYS A 59 -2.37 -19.01 3.36
N ARG A 60 -1.74 -19.19 4.54
CA ARG A 60 -2.18 -20.20 5.53
C ARG A 60 -3.62 -19.98 5.99
N GLN A 61 -4.03 -18.73 6.24
CA GLN A 61 -5.41 -18.40 6.64
C GLN A 61 -6.44 -18.74 5.56
N LEU A 62 -6.07 -18.68 4.27
CA LEU A 62 -6.93 -19.06 3.15
C LEU A 62 -6.75 -20.51 2.72
N GLY A 63 -5.93 -21.31 3.41
CA GLY A 63 -5.65 -22.69 3.03
C GLY A 63 -4.91 -22.81 1.68
N ILE A 64 -4.13 -21.81 1.32
CA ILE A 64 -3.29 -21.84 0.09
C ILE A 64 -1.93 -22.41 0.46
N GLU A 65 -1.69 -23.65 0.05
CA GLU A 65 -0.43 -24.37 0.26
C GLU A 65 0.47 -24.22 -0.97
N LEU A 66 1.40 -23.28 -0.92
CA LEU A 66 2.37 -23.08 -1.99
C LEU A 66 3.41 -24.22 -1.96
N PRO A 67 3.78 -24.79 -3.12
CA PRO A 67 4.86 -25.76 -3.20
C PRO A 67 6.17 -25.24 -2.60
N ALA A 68 6.86 -26.05 -1.82
CA ALA A 68 8.14 -25.67 -1.19
C ALA A 68 9.24 -25.29 -2.22
N SER A 69 9.10 -25.74 -3.47
CA SER A 69 9.99 -25.36 -4.57
C SER A 69 9.75 -23.95 -5.11
N TRP A 70 8.72 -23.25 -4.66
CA TRP A 70 8.40 -21.89 -5.10
C TRP A 70 8.94 -20.86 -4.11
N SER A 71 10.25 -20.61 -4.20
CA SER A 71 10.93 -19.62 -3.38
C SER A 71 10.55 -18.19 -3.82
N LEU A 72 9.80 -17.47 -2.99
CA LEU A 72 9.41 -16.08 -3.27
C LEU A 72 10.62 -15.15 -3.40
N GLU A 73 11.67 -15.42 -2.64
CA GLU A 73 12.91 -14.64 -2.66
C GLU A 73 13.67 -14.85 -3.98
N GLU A 74 13.88 -16.11 -4.38
CA GLU A 74 14.55 -16.45 -5.64
C GLU A 74 13.75 -15.95 -6.85
N LEU A 75 12.43 -16.16 -6.87
CA LEU A 75 11.54 -15.67 -7.93
C LEU A 75 11.52 -14.14 -8.03
N SER A 76 11.58 -13.45 -6.90
CA SER A 76 11.66 -11.98 -6.90
C SER A 76 13.00 -11.49 -7.43
N THR A 77 14.10 -12.12 -7.02
CA THR A 77 15.44 -11.79 -7.51
C THR A 77 15.54 -12.03 -9.02
N GLU A 78 15.08 -13.18 -9.50
CA GLU A 78 15.05 -13.47 -10.94
C GLU A 78 14.15 -12.49 -11.70
N CYS A 79 12.99 -12.13 -11.12
CA CYS A 79 12.11 -11.13 -11.69
C CYS A 79 12.79 -9.77 -11.84
N LEU A 80 13.49 -9.29 -10.81
CA LEU A 80 14.23 -8.03 -10.87
C LEU A 80 15.33 -8.07 -11.93
N GLN A 81 16.15 -9.12 -11.95
CA GLN A 81 17.24 -9.27 -12.93
C GLN A 81 16.71 -9.20 -14.37
N ARG A 82 15.61 -9.92 -14.65
CA ARG A 82 14.99 -9.91 -15.99
C ARG A 82 14.54 -8.53 -16.44
N HIS A 83 14.13 -7.67 -15.52
CA HIS A 83 13.58 -6.36 -15.85
C HIS A 83 14.61 -5.25 -15.75
N PHE A 84 15.58 -5.31 -14.85
CA PHE A 84 16.66 -4.34 -14.79
C PHE A 84 17.58 -4.41 -16.01
N GLU A 85 17.81 -5.60 -16.57
CA GLU A 85 18.58 -5.77 -17.81
C GLU A 85 17.85 -5.19 -19.04
N MET A 86 16.52 -5.07 -18.97
CA MET A 86 15.67 -4.60 -20.09
C MET A 86 15.27 -3.14 -19.98
N LEU A 87 15.24 -2.60 -18.76
CA LEU A 87 14.77 -1.26 -18.43
C LEU A 87 15.96 -0.42 -17.94
N GLU A 88 16.05 0.81 -18.41
CA GLU A 88 16.95 1.80 -17.83
C GLU A 88 16.43 2.32 -16.48
N GLU A 89 15.46 1.64 -15.88
CA GLU A 89 14.86 2.03 -14.60
C GLU A 89 15.67 1.47 -13.43
N GLU A 90 15.93 2.32 -12.45
CA GLU A 90 16.71 1.98 -11.26
C GLU A 90 15.86 1.22 -10.23
N GLU A 91 14.51 1.46 -10.20
CA GLU A 91 13.63 0.93 -9.16
C GLU A 91 12.32 0.37 -9.73
N LEU A 92 11.88 -0.73 -9.16
CA LEU A 92 10.66 -1.44 -9.56
C LEU A 92 9.79 -1.81 -8.35
N ALA A 93 8.54 -2.14 -8.61
CA ALA A 93 7.71 -2.87 -7.68
C ALA A 93 7.60 -4.34 -8.11
N ILE A 94 7.64 -5.24 -7.14
CA ILE A 94 7.32 -6.65 -7.33
C ILE A 94 5.96 -6.93 -6.71
N VAL A 95 5.15 -7.70 -7.41
CA VAL A 95 3.84 -8.14 -6.92
C VAL A 95 3.83 -9.65 -6.85
N TRP A 96 3.46 -10.19 -5.70
CA TRP A 96 3.09 -11.59 -5.51
C TRP A 96 1.57 -11.69 -5.42
N MET A 97 1.00 -12.67 -6.06
CA MET A 97 -0.42 -12.98 -5.95
C MET A 97 -0.62 -14.49 -5.92
N ALA A 98 -1.29 -14.99 -4.89
CA ALA A 98 -1.66 -16.39 -4.79
C ALA A 98 -3.18 -16.55 -4.70
N THR A 99 -3.67 -17.63 -5.27
CA THR A 99 -5.07 -18.08 -5.14
C THR A 99 -5.11 -19.57 -4.77
N PRO A 100 -6.23 -20.09 -4.23
CA PRO A 100 -6.41 -21.53 -4.05
C PRO A 100 -6.42 -22.31 -5.37
N GLY A 101 -6.50 -21.61 -6.51
CA GLY A 101 -6.42 -22.19 -7.85
C GLY A 101 -7.63 -23.02 -8.23
N VAL A 102 -7.35 -24.08 -9.01
CA VAL A 102 -8.36 -25.00 -9.54
C VAL A 102 -8.15 -26.38 -8.94
N ALA A 103 -9.19 -26.97 -8.37
CA ALA A 103 -9.18 -28.34 -7.82
C ALA A 103 -8.03 -28.56 -6.79
N GLY A 104 -7.78 -27.56 -5.93
CA GLY A 104 -6.74 -27.63 -4.89
C GLY A 104 -5.30 -27.46 -5.39
N LYS A 105 -5.12 -27.05 -6.64
CA LYS A 105 -3.80 -26.69 -7.17
C LYS A 105 -3.67 -25.17 -7.14
N PRO A 106 -2.86 -24.61 -6.23
CA PRO A 106 -2.75 -23.16 -6.08
C PRO A 106 -2.13 -22.53 -7.33
N THR A 107 -2.53 -21.28 -7.60
CA THR A 107 -1.86 -20.42 -8.57
C THR A 107 -0.97 -19.43 -7.83
N LEU A 108 0.26 -19.25 -8.26
CA LEU A 108 1.15 -18.17 -7.82
C LEU A 108 1.61 -17.37 -9.03
N LEU A 109 1.49 -16.05 -8.92
CA LEU A 109 2.02 -15.09 -9.88
C LEU A 109 3.08 -14.23 -9.20
N VAL A 110 4.21 -14.03 -9.86
CA VAL A 110 5.26 -13.07 -9.48
C VAL A 110 5.58 -12.20 -10.67
N HIS A 111 5.40 -10.89 -10.54
CA HIS A 111 5.67 -9.98 -11.65
C HIS A 111 6.18 -8.62 -11.20
N ALA A 112 6.94 -7.95 -12.06
CA ALA A 112 7.38 -6.58 -11.85
C ALA A 112 6.38 -5.56 -12.41
N GLN A 113 6.43 -4.36 -11.87
CA GLN A 113 5.72 -3.19 -12.36
C GLN A 113 6.61 -1.95 -12.21
N PRO A 114 6.50 -0.96 -13.10
CA PRO A 114 7.15 0.33 -12.89
C PRO A 114 6.58 1.03 -11.66
N LEU A 115 7.37 1.87 -11.01
CA LEU A 115 6.86 2.76 -9.98
C LEU A 115 6.11 3.93 -10.65
N PRO A 116 4.97 4.36 -10.09
CA PRO A 116 4.18 5.47 -10.65
C PRO A 116 4.77 6.82 -10.23
N TRP A 117 5.91 7.19 -10.81
CA TRP A 117 6.74 8.33 -10.41
C TRP A 117 5.97 9.64 -10.33
N ALA A 118 5.19 9.99 -11.37
CA ALA A 118 4.37 11.20 -11.38
C ALA A 118 3.37 11.24 -10.22
N ARG A 119 2.77 10.09 -9.89
CA ARG A 119 1.87 9.98 -8.73
C ARG A 119 2.63 10.16 -7.42
N ILE A 120 3.78 9.52 -7.25
CA ILE A 120 4.59 9.64 -6.03
C ILE A 120 5.02 11.10 -5.83
N ALA A 121 5.54 11.75 -6.88
CA ALA A 121 5.93 13.16 -6.85
C ALA A 121 4.75 14.07 -6.44
N SER A 122 3.57 13.87 -7.03
CA SER A 122 2.38 14.65 -6.67
C SER A 122 1.94 14.43 -5.22
N LEU A 123 1.90 13.18 -4.74
CA LEU A 123 1.50 12.86 -3.37
C LEU A 123 2.43 13.46 -2.31
N THR A 124 3.72 13.54 -2.62
CA THR A 124 4.73 14.05 -1.68
C THR A 124 4.93 15.57 -1.75
N SER A 125 4.51 16.23 -2.84
CA SER A 125 4.64 17.68 -3.01
C SER A 125 3.35 18.46 -2.75
N VAL A 126 2.22 17.97 -3.27
CA VAL A 126 0.91 18.63 -3.17
C VAL A 126 0.04 18.01 -2.06
N GLY A 127 0.32 16.75 -1.71
CA GLY A 127 -0.51 15.96 -0.80
C GLY A 127 -1.71 15.33 -1.49
N GLN A 128 -2.46 14.55 -0.74
CA GLN A 128 -3.62 13.81 -1.22
C GLN A 128 -4.91 14.35 -0.61
N GLU A 129 -5.91 14.58 -1.44
CA GLU A 129 -7.27 14.83 -0.96
C GLU A 129 -7.92 13.53 -0.54
N LEU A 130 -8.54 13.54 0.63
CA LEU A 130 -9.25 12.39 1.18
C LEU A 130 -10.74 12.73 1.39
N VAL A 131 -11.58 11.74 1.15
CA VAL A 131 -13.02 11.79 1.45
C VAL A 131 -13.38 10.60 2.31
N VAL A 132 -14.02 10.82 3.45
CA VAL A 132 -14.56 9.70 4.23
C VAL A 132 -15.71 9.08 3.45
N SER A 133 -15.56 7.80 3.13
CA SER A 133 -16.46 7.08 2.24
C SER A 133 -17.75 6.64 2.92
N ASP A 134 -18.82 6.53 2.12
CA ASP A 134 -20.05 5.82 2.52
C ASP A 134 -19.86 4.30 2.56
N ALA A 135 -18.90 3.78 1.76
CA ALA A 135 -18.50 2.38 1.86
C ALA A 135 -17.64 2.17 3.11
N GLN A 136 -17.90 1.08 3.82
CA GLN A 136 -17.19 0.73 5.05
C GLN A 136 -16.09 -0.30 4.82
N SER A 137 -15.12 -0.35 5.72
CA SER A 137 -14.18 -1.47 5.81
C SER A 137 -14.93 -2.76 6.12
N VAL A 138 -14.40 -3.87 5.61
CA VAL A 138 -15.00 -5.18 5.93
C VAL A 138 -14.78 -5.48 7.41
N PRO A 139 -15.83 -5.82 8.17
CA PRO A 139 -15.70 -6.17 9.58
C PRO A 139 -14.73 -7.35 9.80
N ALA A 140 -13.95 -7.30 10.88
CA ALA A 140 -12.98 -8.35 11.22
C ALA A 140 -13.63 -9.72 11.46
N GLU A 141 -14.92 -9.74 11.80
CA GLU A 141 -15.75 -10.93 11.95
C GLU A 141 -16.02 -11.64 10.62
N CYS A 142 -15.95 -10.94 9.48
CA CYS A 142 -16.11 -11.53 8.15
C CYS A 142 -14.84 -12.25 7.71
N TRP A 143 -13.71 -11.56 7.80
CA TRP A 143 -12.35 -12.12 7.64
C TRP A 143 -11.31 -11.17 8.23
N SER A 144 -10.16 -11.71 8.58
CA SER A 144 -9.06 -10.95 9.18
C SER A 144 -8.60 -9.79 8.28
N PRO A 145 -8.52 -8.54 8.78
CA PRO A 145 -7.97 -7.41 8.04
C PRO A 145 -6.49 -7.60 7.67
N GLN A 146 -5.82 -8.59 8.28
CA GLN A 146 -4.43 -8.94 7.95
C GLN A 146 -4.29 -9.69 6.62
N ILE A 147 -5.39 -10.15 6.03
CA ILE A 147 -5.37 -10.77 4.70
C ILE A 147 -5.40 -9.67 3.64
N LYS A 148 -4.23 -9.38 3.05
CA LYS A 148 -4.15 -8.46 1.91
C LYS A 148 -4.67 -9.17 0.67
N THR A 149 -5.89 -8.83 0.22
CA THR A 149 -6.61 -9.52 -0.86
C THR A 149 -6.87 -8.62 -2.07
N ARG A 150 -7.24 -9.24 -3.21
CA ARG A 150 -7.81 -8.55 -4.37
C ARG A 150 -9.34 -8.42 -4.31
N SER A 151 -10.01 -8.95 -3.30
CA SER A 151 -11.42 -8.64 -2.97
C SER A 151 -11.52 -7.22 -2.42
N ARG A 152 -11.54 -6.22 -3.31
CA ARG A 152 -11.32 -4.79 -2.98
C ARG A 152 -12.50 -3.90 -3.35
N LEU A 153 -13.72 -4.45 -3.38
CA LEU A 153 -14.90 -3.71 -3.82
C LEU A 153 -15.16 -2.45 -2.99
N GLN A 154 -15.00 -2.52 -1.66
CA GLN A 154 -15.16 -1.37 -0.77
C GLN A 154 -14.20 -0.23 -1.10
N TYR A 155 -12.93 -0.53 -1.39
CA TYR A 155 -11.94 0.47 -1.79
C TYR A 155 -12.25 1.07 -3.17
N TYR A 156 -12.70 0.24 -4.11
CA TYR A 156 -13.09 0.73 -5.43
C TYR A 156 -14.25 1.74 -5.35
N LEU A 157 -15.25 1.43 -4.53
CA LEU A 157 -16.40 2.32 -4.32
C LEU A 157 -15.98 3.61 -3.62
N ALA A 158 -15.12 3.50 -2.60
CA ALA A 158 -14.60 4.64 -1.84
C ALA A 158 -13.76 5.57 -2.73
N ASP A 159 -12.82 5.03 -3.49
CA ASP A 159 -11.98 5.84 -4.38
C ASP A 159 -12.79 6.47 -5.51
N ARG A 160 -13.80 5.78 -6.05
CA ARG A 160 -14.72 6.33 -7.03
C ARG A 160 -15.49 7.53 -6.45
N GLN A 161 -16.08 7.38 -5.27
CA GLN A 161 -16.77 8.45 -4.55
C GLN A 161 -15.86 9.66 -4.35
N ALA A 162 -14.64 9.45 -3.85
CA ALA A 162 -13.70 10.52 -3.62
C ALA A 162 -13.37 11.30 -4.89
N ARG A 163 -13.11 10.62 -6.00
CA ARG A 163 -12.85 11.28 -7.29
C ARG A 163 -14.05 12.03 -7.84
N GLU A 164 -15.26 11.46 -7.73
CA GLU A 164 -16.50 12.11 -8.16
C GLU A 164 -16.78 13.39 -7.35
N GLN A 165 -16.55 13.37 -6.04
CA GLN A 165 -16.79 14.52 -5.16
C GLN A 165 -15.76 15.64 -5.29
N THR A 166 -14.49 15.29 -5.49
CA THR A 166 -13.40 16.29 -5.54
C THR A 166 -13.04 16.74 -6.95
N GLY A 167 -13.38 15.96 -7.97
CA GLY A 167 -12.89 16.17 -9.34
C GLY A 167 -11.39 15.89 -9.50
N ASN A 168 -10.74 15.28 -8.49
CA ASN A 168 -9.31 15.00 -8.47
C ASN A 168 -9.05 13.50 -8.61
N GLU A 169 -8.36 13.10 -9.69
CA GLU A 169 -8.04 11.69 -9.97
C GLU A 169 -7.10 11.07 -8.92
N LEU A 170 -6.37 11.88 -8.16
CA LEU A 170 -5.49 11.42 -7.08
C LEU A 170 -6.20 11.30 -5.72
N ALA A 171 -7.45 11.78 -5.62
CA ALA A 171 -8.22 11.66 -4.39
C ALA A 171 -8.46 10.19 -4.03
N ALA A 172 -8.53 9.93 -2.74
CA ALA A 172 -8.77 8.59 -2.20
C ALA A 172 -9.89 8.58 -1.16
N GLY A 173 -10.63 7.48 -1.15
CA GLY A 173 -11.61 7.22 -0.11
C GLY A 173 -10.95 6.70 1.16
N LEU A 174 -11.26 7.30 2.30
CA LEU A 174 -10.90 6.83 3.63
C LEU A 174 -12.08 6.02 4.18
N LEU A 175 -11.84 4.74 4.47
CA LEU A 175 -12.91 3.85 4.92
C LEU A 175 -13.19 4.03 6.41
N PRO A 176 -14.44 4.23 6.83
CA PRO A 176 -14.88 4.04 8.20
C PRO A 176 -15.14 2.54 8.46
N ASN A 177 -15.05 2.11 9.73
CA ASN A 177 -15.57 0.83 10.18
C ASN A 177 -17.02 0.95 10.69
N ALA A 178 -17.61 -0.15 11.16
CA ALA A 178 -18.97 -0.17 11.67
C ALA A 178 -19.21 0.76 12.88
N ASP A 179 -18.17 1.03 13.68
CA ASP A 179 -18.19 1.93 14.82
C ASP A 179 -17.79 3.36 14.46
N GLU A 180 -17.83 3.69 13.16
CA GLU A 180 -17.47 5.01 12.60
C GLU A 180 -16.00 5.43 12.81
N GLY A 181 -15.14 4.50 13.23
CA GLY A 181 -13.69 4.70 13.30
C GLY A 181 -13.07 4.71 11.90
N LEU A 182 -12.24 5.70 11.62
CA LEU A 182 -11.52 5.79 10.36
C LEU A 182 -10.36 4.79 10.35
N THR A 183 -10.23 4.04 9.26
CA THR A 183 -9.29 2.91 9.18
C THR A 183 -8.14 3.18 8.21
N GLU A 184 -8.35 2.97 6.93
CA GLU A 184 -7.31 3.05 5.90
C GLU A 184 -7.89 3.40 4.53
N THR A 185 -7.03 3.75 3.59
CA THR A 185 -7.38 3.94 2.17
C THR A 185 -7.06 2.68 1.37
N SER A 186 -7.37 2.71 0.09
CA SER A 186 -7.04 1.62 -0.84
C SER A 186 -5.53 1.32 -0.94
N ALA A 187 -4.66 2.27 -0.63
CA ALA A 187 -3.22 2.16 -0.86
C ALA A 187 -2.37 2.43 0.39
N ALA A 188 -2.97 2.92 1.49
CA ALA A 188 -2.23 3.40 2.65
C ALA A 188 -2.95 3.21 3.97
N ASN A 189 -2.17 2.97 5.02
CA ASN A 189 -2.58 3.24 6.38
C ASN A 189 -2.52 4.75 6.67
N ILE A 190 -3.31 5.22 7.62
CA ILE A 190 -3.28 6.61 8.09
C ILE A 190 -2.52 6.73 9.41
N LEU A 191 -1.92 7.90 9.61
CA LEU A 191 -1.27 8.33 10.85
C LEU A 191 -1.72 9.75 11.16
N LEU A 192 -2.27 9.99 12.35
CA LEU A 192 -2.83 11.26 12.75
C LEU A 192 -1.94 11.92 13.80
N LEU A 193 -1.43 13.13 13.54
CA LEU A 193 -0.80 13.95 14.56
C LEU A 193 -1.88 14.74 15.29
N HIS A 194 -2.09 14.44 16.57
CA HIS A 194 -3.10 15.07 17.39
C HIS A 194 -2.60 15.22 18.83
N ASP A 195 -2.70 16.43 19.40
CA ASP A 195 -2.21 16.76 20.76
C ASP A 195 -0.78 16.29 21.02
N GLY A 196 0.11 16.46 20.03
CA GLY A 196 1.53 16.08 20.12
C GLY A 196 1.80 14.59 20.15
N LYS A 197 0.82 13.75 19.86
CA LYS A 197 0.95 12.29 19.72
C LYS A 197 0.71 11.87 18.28
N LEU A 198 1.35 10.79 17.87
CA LEU A 198 1.09 10.13 16.60
C LEU A 198 0.15 8.95 16.82
N LEU A 199 -1.04 9.04 16.26
CA LEU A 199 -2.09 8.04 16.42
C LEU A 199 -2.19 7.17 15.17
N SER A 200 -2.41 5.88 15.35
CA SER A 200 -2.80 4.92 14.32
C SER A 200 -4.12 4.26 14.71
N PRO A 201 -4.97 3.89 13.76
CA PRO A 201 -6.13 3.04 14.08
C PRO A 201 -5.70 1.73 14.75
N PRO A 202 -6.59 1.07 15.53
CA PRO A 202 -6.28 -0.19 16.19
C PRO A 202 -5.80 -1.26 15.21
N PRO A 203 -4.78 -2.08 15.58
CA PRO A 203 -4.19 -3.06 14.68
C PRO A 203 -5.14 -4.13 14.15
N ASP A 204 -6.22 -4.39 14.86
CA ASP A 204 -7.28 -5.36 14.52
C ASP A 204 -8.34 -4.78 13.56
N SER A 205 -8.31 -3.46 13.31
CA SER A 205 -9.23 -2.79 12.40
C SER A 205 -8.62 -2.45 11.03
N ILE A 206 -7.32 -2.65 10.84
CA ILE A 206 -6.57 -2.28 9.62
C ILE A 206 -5.64 -3.39 9.17
N LEU A 207 -5.20 -3.34 7.91
CA LEU A 207 -4.04 -4.10 7.50
C LEU A 207 -2.80 -3.55 8.22
N GLN A 208 -2.07 -4.38 8.96
CA GLN A 208 -0.79 -3.98 9.56
C GLN A 208 0.28 -3.82 8.47
N GLY A 209 0.35 -2.61 7.92
CA GLY A 209 1.26 -2.27 6.83
C GLY A 209 2.72 -2.44 7.22
N VAL A 210 3.55 -2.98 6.31
CA VAL A 210 5.00 -3.05 6.52
C VAL A 210 5.57 -1.62 6.63
N SER A 211 5.13 -0.71 5.75
CA SER A 211 5.49 0.70 5.81
C SER A 211 4.93 1.41 7.06
N LEU A 212 3.75 1.01 7.55
CA LEU A 212 3.21 1.52 8.81
C LEU A 212 4.16 1.21 9.97
N ARG A 213 4.58 -0.05 10.11
CA ARG A 213 5.51 -0.46 11.17
C ARG A 213 6.82 0.33 11.10
N ARG A 214 7.37 0.55 9.90
CA ARG A 214 8.57 1.37 9.70
C ARG A 214 8.32 2.83 10.12
N SER A 215 7.21 3.44 9.69
CA SER A 215 6.87 4.82 10.06
C SER A 215 6.74 5.01 11.57
N LEU A 216 6.07 4.08 12.25
CA LEU A 216 5.91 4.13 13.71
C LEU A 216 7.25 3.99 14.43
N ARG A 217 8.10 3.04 14.03
CA ARG A 217 9.46 2.87 14.58
C ARG A 217 10.30 4.13 14.41
N LEU A 218 10.26 4.75 13.24
CA LEU A 218 10.99 6.00 12.98
C LEU A 218 10.43 7.15 13.83
N ALA A 219 9.12 7.28 13.96
CA ALA A 219 8.48 8.30 14.81
C ALA A 219 8.90 8.13 16.29
N GLU A 220 8.90 6.90 16.80
CA GLU A 220 9.35 6.60 18.15
C GLU A 220 10.84 6.94 18.36
N SER A 221 11.72 6.64 17.38
CA SER A 221 13.14 7.00 17.43
C SER A 221 13.39 8.52 17.45
N MET A 222 12.43 9.30 16.91
CA MET A 222 12.41 10.77 16.98
C MET A 222 11.83 11.32 18.29
N GLY A 223 11.45 10.45 19.23
CA GLY A 223 10.87 10.84 20.52
C GLY A 223 9.38 11.13 20.49
N LEU A 224 8.67 10.82 19.40
CA LEU A 224 7.22 10.96 19.35
C LEU A 224 6.54 9.84 20.15
N ARG A 225 5.50 10.20 20.88
CA ARG A 225 4.62 9.23 21.53
C ARG A 225 3.67 8.65 20.49
N VAL A 226 3.74 7.33 20.28
CA VAL A 226 2.85 6.59 19.38
C VAL A 226 1.77 5.89 20.22
N SER A 227 0.52 5.92 19.75
CA SER A 227 -0.58 5.14 20.32
C SER A 227 -1.54 4.63 19.24
N TYR A 228 -2.26 3.56 19.58
CA TYR A 228 -3.34 2.99 18.76
C TYR A 228 -4.66 3.40 19.38
N GLU A 229 -5.46 4.15 18.64
CA GLU A 229 -6.71 4.71 19.14
C GLU A 229 -7.79 4.65 18.06
N HIS A 230 -9.05 4.61 18.47
CA HIS A 230 -10.18 4.81 17.58
C HIS A 230 -10.15 6.25 17.04
N ILE A 231 -9.88 6.40 15.76
CA ILE A 231 -9.78 7.71 15.09
C ILE A 231 -11.15 8.12 14.58
N SER A 232 -11.77 9.12 15.20
CA SER A 232 -13.05 9.64 14.76
C SER A 232 -12.91 10.76 13.72
N CYS A 233 -14.00 11.08 13.01
CA CYS A 233 -14.07 12.26 12.17
C CYS A 233 -13.71 13.55 12.92
N ASP A 234 -14.19 13.71 14.15
CA ASP A 234 -13.93 14.93 14.92
C ASP A 234 -12.45 15.08 15.27
N MET A 235 -11.78 13.99 15.61
CA MET A 235 -10.33 14.01 15.84
C MET A 235 -9.56 14.42 14.58
N THR A 236 -9.93 13.88 13.41
CA THR A 236 -9.25 14.26 12.16
C THR A 236 -9.46 15.72 11.80
N LEU A 237 -10.65 16.26 12.07
CA LEU A 237 -10.95 17.68 11.82
C LEU A 237 -10.25 18.65 12.79
N GLN A 238 -9.69 18.16 13.89
CA GLN A 238 -8.95 18.93 14.90
C GLN A 238 -7.44 18.61 14.88
N ALA A 239 -7.02 17.68 14.07
CA ALA A 239 -5.63 17.23 14.02
C ALA A 239 -4.72 18.25 13.33
N ASP A 240 -3.46 18.25 13.75
CA ASP A 240 -2.41 19.08 13.16
C ASP A 240 -2.02 18.56 11.76
N GLU A 241 -1.83 17.24 11.63
CA GLU A 241 -1.45 16.61 10.38
C GLU A 241 -2.11 15.23 10.22
N LEU A 242 -2.39 14.87 8.98
CA LEU A 242 -2.81 13.52 8.59
C LEU A 242 -1.83 12.98 7.56
N LEU A 243 -1.09 11.95 7.94
CA LEU A 243 -0.08 11.30 7.09
C LEU A 243 -0.61 9.97 6.57
N LEU A 244 -0.06 9.55 5.45
CA LEU A 244 -0.37 8.28 4.81
C LEU A 244 0.93 7.52 4.56
N THR A 245 0.89 6.20 4.73
CA THR A 245 2.07 5.35 4.50
C THR A 245 1.71 4.07 3.78
N GLY A 246 2.54 3.70 2.80
CA GLY A 246 2.34 2.50 1.99
C GLY A 246 3.56 2.17 1.14
N THR A 247 3.69 0.92 0.75
CA THR A 247 4.91 0.39 0.12
C THR A 247 5.34 1.15 -1.14
N THR A 248 4.39 1.55 -1.98
CA THR A 248 4.73 2.18 -3.27
C THR A 248 5.30 3.58 -3.12
N SER A 249 4.73 4.39 -2.21
CA SER A 249 5.05 5.81 -2.05
C SER A 249 5.73 6.13 -0.70
N CYS A 250 6.08 5.12 0.08
CA CYS A 250 6.69 5.22 1.41
C CYS A 250 5.82 6.03 2.39
N LEU A 251 5.99 7.34 2.42
CA LEU A 251 5.26 8.28 3.26
C LEU A 251 4.84 9.51 2.45
N TRP A 252 3.61 9.95 2.65
CA TRP A 252 3.09 11.22 2.13
C TRP A 252 2.05 11.80 3.07
N PHE A 253 1.39 12.89 2.71
CA PHE A 253 0.45 13.58 3.57
C PHE A 253 -0.91 13.80 2.89
N ALA A 254 -1.95 13.97 3.69
CA ALA A 254 -3.22 14.51 3.24
C ALA A 254 -3.13 16.04 3.19
N SER A 255 -3.48 16.64 2.06
CA SER A 255 -3.64 18.10 1.95
C SER A 255 -5.01 18.54 2.47
N ARG A 256 -6.04 17.70 2.30
CA ARG A 256 -7.42 17.96 2.71
C ARG A 256 -8.12 16.67 3.06
N LEU A 257 -8.99 16.72 4.05
CA LEU A 257 -9.97 15.67 4.35
C LEU A 257 -11.37 16.27 4.34
N GLU A 258 -12.30 15.59 3.69
CA GLU A 258 -13.73 15.80 3.83
C GLU A 258 -14.35 14.67 4.63
N CYS A 259 -15.06 15.03 5.70
CA CYS A 259 -15.79 14.11 6.55
C CYS A 259 -17.20 14.63 6.83
N ARG A 260 -18.22 13.96 6.27
CA ARG A 260 -19.64 14.28 6.50
C ARG A 260 -19.99 15.75 6.22
N GLY A 261 -19.52 16.27 5.10
CA GLY A 261 -19.75 17.67 4.69
C GLY A 261 -18.92 18.71 5.42
N ARG A 262 -18.04 18.31 6.34
CA ARG A 262 -17.04 19.18 6.98
C ARG A 262 -15.67 18.92 6.38
N CYS A 263 -14.88 19.97 6.24
CA CYS A 263 -13.56 19.87 5.61
C CYS A 263 -12.46 20.39 6.54
N GLN A 264 -11.31 19.73 6.53
CA GLN A 264 -10.07 20.18 7.15
C GLN A 264 -8.98 20.25 6.08
N ASN A 265 -8.22 21.34 6.06
CA ASN A 265 -7.00 21.47 5.29
C ASN A 265 -5.81 21.34 6.24
N TYR A 266 -4.80 20.58 5.83
CA TYR A 266 -3.61 20.34 6.64
C TYR A 266 -2.42 21.08 6.05
N ALA A 267 -1.58 21.67 6.91
CA ALA A 267 -0.34 22.34 6.53
C ALA A 267 0.88 21.38 6.51
N SER A 268 0.65 20.09 6.34
CA SER A 268 1.68 19.04 6.43
C SER A 268 2.82 19.17 5.39
N GLY A 269 2.59 19.87 4.28
CA GLY A 269 3.62 20.16 3.28
C GLY A 269 4.63 21.24 3.68
N GLU A 270 4.40 21.95 4.78
CA GLU A 270 5.25 23.06 5.23
C GLU A 270 6.55 22.57 5.87
N THR A 271 7.60 23.37 5.75
CA THR A 271 8.89 23.09 6.38
C THR A 271 8.74 23.03 7.91
N GLY A 272 9.29 21.95 8.50
CA GLY A 272 9.20 21.73 9.94
C GLY A 272 7.98 20.92 10.40
N SER A 273 7.03 20.61 9.50
CA SER A 273 5.92 19.68 9.76
C SER A 273 6.43 18.28 10.16
N LEU A 274 5.56 17.46 10.73
CA LEU A 274 5.89 16.07 11.02
C LEU A 274 6.18 15.29 9.73
N PHE A 275 5.40 15.52 8.66
CA PHE A 275 5.69 14.93 7.36
C PHE A 275 7.13 15.21 6.93
N HIS A 276 7.57 16.47 6.99
CA HIS A 276 8.92 16.86 6.58
C HIS A 276 10.00 16.12 7.39
N ARG A 277 9.86 16.10 8.72
CA ARG A 277 10.80 15.42 9.63
C ARG A 277 10.79 13.90 9.47
N LEU A 278 9.61 13.30 9.39
CA LEU A 278 9.48 11.84 9.28
C LEU A 278 9.90 11.35 7.89
N SER A 279 9.64 12.13 6.83
CA SER A 279 10.13 11.80 5.48
C SER A 279 11.66 11.89 5.39
N GLN A 280 12.29 12.79 6.14
CA GLN A 280 13.74 12.82 6.27
C GLN A 280 14.27 11.55 6.95
N ALA A 281 13.66 11.14 8.06
CA ALA A 281 14.03 9.89 8.74
C ALA A 281 13.85 8.66 7.84
N TRP A 282 12.79 8.63 7.01
CA TRP A 282 12.59 7.60 6.00
C TRP A 282 13.73 7.56 4.96
N ARG A 283 14.16 8.73 4.46
CA ARG A 283 15.26 8.83 3.48
C ARG A 283 16.59 8.35 4.06
N GLU A 284 16.87 8.73 5.31
CA GLU A 284 18.07 8.29 6.04
C GLU A 284 18.05 6.77 6.28
N ASP A 285 16.90 6.20 6.70
CA ASP A 285 16.76 4.76 6.99
C ASP A 285 16.78 3.89 5.70
N LEU A 286 16.40 4.44 4.55
CA LEU A 286 16.49 3.78 3.25
C LEU A 286 17.80 4.05 2.50
N GLU A 287 18.61 5.00 2.96
CA GLU A 287 19.75 5.55 2.22
C GLU A 287 19.35 6.00 0.79
N LEU A 288 18.11 6.48 0.65
CA LEU A 288 17.51 6.88 -0.64
C LEU A 288 16.56 8.04 -0.48
N ASP A 289 16.76 9.11 -1.22
CA ASP A 289 15.76 10.18 -1.36
C ASP A 289 14.67 9.80 -2.37
N TYR A 290 13.66 9.05 -1.90
CA TYR A 290 12.56 8.58 -2.72
C TYR A 290 11.67 9.72 -3.24
N ILE A 291 11.70 10.91 -2.61
CA ILE A 291 10.95 12.10 -3.05
C ILE A 291 11.67 12.75 -4.22
N GLU A 292 12.98 13.03 -4.09
CA GLU A 292 13.78 13.58 -5.17
C GLU A 292 13.81 12.63 -6.38
N GLN A 293 13.96 11.32 -6.13
CA GLN A 293 13.91 10.30 -7.17
C GLN A 293 12.57 10.34 -7.92
N ALA A 294 11.43 10.50 -7.21
CA ALA A 294 10.13 10.58 -7.85
C ALA A 294 9.98 11.85 -8.70
N VAL A 295 10.45 12.99 -8.22
CA VAL A 295 10.41 14.26 -8.98
C VAL A 295 11.27 14.15 -10.24
N ARG A 296 12.48 13.61 -10.14
CA ARG A 296 13.38 13.41 -11.27
C ARG A 296 12.76 12.50 -12.34
N ASN A 297 12.20 11.35 -11.93
CA ASN A 297 11.64 10.36 -12.84
C ASN A 297 10.25 10.73 -13.37
N ALA A 298 9.51 11.62 -12.69
CA ALA A 298 8.24 12.13 -13.18
C ALA A 298 8.39 13.12 -14.35
N ALA A 299 9.58 13.67 -14.56
CA ALA A 299 9.88 14.63 -15.63
C ALA A 299 10.28 13.96 -16.96
N ILE A 300 10.46 12.64 -16.96
CA ILE A 300 10.80 11.84 -18.14
C ILE A 300 9.50 11.28 -18.75
#